data_9aec63d6bb87c5091f84e918e4d18241
#
_entry.id   9aec63d6bb87c5091f84e918e4d18241
#
_cell.length_a   1.000
_cell.length_b   1.000
_cell.length_c   1.000
_cell.angle_alpha   90.00
_cell.angle_beta   90.00
_cell.angle_gamma   90.00
#
_symmetry.space_group_name_H-M   'P 1'
#
loop_
_entity.id
_entity.type
_entity.pdbx_description
1 polymer ?
#
loop_
_entity_poly.entity_id
_entity_poly.type
_entity_poly.pdbx_seq_one_letter_code
_entity_poly.pdbx_strand_id
1 'polypeptide(L)'
;MEEIIINGKCLYSSKGAAREYGPVGCNFYRGCPFQCTYCYNRRGLTAPVLGVDHAVLEDCFTKEKNRPKKYRDISAETYAMIVFKRELERHLDYCRQTGIFFSFSTDPMLDETHPLTWRAVNYAVQKQVPVTVLTKCAFTFELHNDWFGKNLDYHQGLQKYVSFGFTLTGRDDLEEGAARHFSANSDRIKAMSQLKELGYNVWASIEPVIDLDSSFEMIRESLPYCDHYKIGLQSGVAKGYYGSLSKLTRFILHVRKAIAEYPDVTVYWKESVRKELAGTHVDEHLKHPQFIGGGFEWVKKKEGI
;
A
#
# COMPACT_ATOMS: atom_id res chain seq x y z
N MET A 1 11.81 -10.42 -18.36
CA MET A 1 11.71 -11.38 -17.24
C MET A 1 10.42 -12.17 -17.41
N GLU A 2 10.48 -13.50 -17.36
CA GLU A 2 9.26 -14.31 -17.35
C GLU A 2 8.46 -14.02 -16.09
N GLU A 3 7.16 -13.83 -16.26
CA GLU A 3 6.23 -13.63 -15.15
C GLU A 3 6.01 -14.95 -14.42
N ILE A 4 6.39 -14.97 -13.14
CA ILE A 4 6.15 -16.14 -12.28
C ILE A 4 4.77 -15.99 -11.62
N ILE A 5 3.93 -16.99 -11.77
CA ILE A 5 2.64 -17.04 -11.08
C ILE A 5 2.84 -17.66 -9.69
N ILE A 6 2.65 -16.85 -8.67
CA ILE A 6 2.62 -17.27 -7.26
C ILE A 6 1.17 -17.50 -6.84
N ASN A 7 0.89 -18.67 -6.31
CA ASN A 7 -0.42 -19.03 -5.77
C ASN A 7 -0.24 -19.72 -4.40
N GLY A 8 0.26 -18.95 -3.44
CA GLY A 8 0.50 -19.41 -2.09
C GLY A 8 -0.68 -19.14 -1.14
N LYS A 9 -0.51 -19.46 0.13
CA LYS A 9 -1.49 -19.19 1.19
C LYS A 9 -1.44 -17.75 1.66
N CYS A 10 -0.28 -17.09 1.60
CA CYS A 10 -0.11 -15.68 1.93
C CYS A 10 0.51 -14.88 0.79
N LEU A 11 1.48 -15.43 0.05
CA LEU A 11 2.06 -14.76 -1.13
C LEU A 11 1.31 -15.17 -2.40
N TYR A 12 0.95 -14.17 -3.21
CA TYR A 12 0.24 -14.42 -4.46
C TYR A 12 0.54 -13.37 -5.51
N SER A 13 0.41 -13.74 -6.78
CA SER A 13 0.50 -12.80 -7.90
C SER A 13 -0.72 -11.90 -7.94
N SER A 14 -0.50 -10.59 -7.83
CA SER A 14 -1.54 -9.58 -7.91
C SER A 14 -2.14 -9.52 -9.32
N LYS A 15 -3.45 -9.24 -9.42
CA LYS A 15 -4.19 -9.17 -10.69
C LYS A 15 -4.95 -7.84 -10.81
N GLY A 16 -5.25 -7.43 -12.03
CA GLY A 16 -6.02 -6.22 -12.31
C GLY A 16 -5.40 -4.97 -11.67
N ALA A 17 -6.23 -4.10 -11.09
CA ALA A 17 -5.79 -2.84 -10.48
C ALA A 17 -4.83 -3.02 -9.28
N ALA A 18 -4.87 -4.17 -8.60
CA ALA A 18 -3.93 -4.47 -7.52
C ALA A 18 -2.49 -4.58 -8.03
N ARG A 19 -2.29 -5.03 -9.28
CA ARG A 19 -0.98 -5.15 -9.90
C ARG A 19 -0.25 -3.80 -10.05
N GLU A 20 -0.98 -2.70 -10.11
CA GLU A 20 -0.41 -1.36 -10.16
C GLU A 20 0.28 -0.95 -8.84
N TYR A 21 0.02 -1.67 -7.75
CA TYR A 21 0.73 -1.52 -6.47
C TYR A 21 1.94 -2.43 -6.36
N GLY A 22 1.86 -3.63 -6.91
CA GLY A 22 2.95 -4.58 -6.93
C GLY A 22 2.55 -5.91 -7.52
N PRO A 23 3.46 -6.62 -8.21
CA PRO A 23 3.17 -7.92 -8.83
C PRO A 23 2.97 -9.03 -7.80
N VAL A 24 3.53 -8.90 -6.59
CA VAL A 24 3.38 -9.86 -5.49
C VAL A 24 2.69 -9.21 -4.31
N GLY A 25 1.55 -9.72 -3.91
CA GLY A 25 0.83 -9.33 -2.70
C GLY A 25 1.05 -10.33 -1.56
N CYS A 26 0.98 -9.84 -0.33
CA CYS A 26 0.95 -10.66 0.87
C CYS A 26 -0.26 -10.33 1.73
N ASN A 27 -1.10 -11.33 2.02
CA ASN A 27 -2.22 -11.21 2.94
C ASN A 27 -2.13 -12.29 4.02
N PHE A 28 -2.15 -11.89 5.27
CA PHE A 28 -2.31 -12.79 6.42
C PHE A 28 -3.73 -12.74 6.96
N TYR A 29 -4.34 -11.58 6.88
CA TYR A 29 -5.61 -11.24 7.50
C TYR A 29 -6.64 -10.83 6.46
N ARG A 30 -7.89 -10.91 6.84
CA ARG A 30 -9.05 -10.40 6.12
C ARG A 30 -9.92 -9.56 7.05
N GLY A 31 -10.72 -8.68 6.46
CA GLY A 31 -11.53 -7.72 7.21
C GLY A 31 -10.73 -6.50 7.63
N CYS A 32 -11.41 -5.37 7.78
CA CYS A 32 -10.78 -4.12 8.13
C CYS A 32 -11.76 -3.26 8.94
N PRO A 33 -11.40 -2.81 10.15
CA PRO A 33 -12.26 -2.03 11.02
C PRO A 33 -12.48 -0.59 10.53
N PHE A 34 -11.70 -0.10 9.58
CA PHE A 34 -11.90 1.26 9.03
C PHE A 34 -13.23 1.46 8.31
N GLN A 35 -13.82 0.42 7.74
CA GLN A 35 -15.12 0.47 7.08
C GLN A 35 -15.32 1.62 6.07
N CYS A 36 -14.27 2.08 5.43
CA CYS A 36 -14.31 3.18 4.47
C CYS A 36 -15.47 3.00 3.48
N THR A 37 -16.28 4.03 3.27
CA THR A 37 -17.49 3.94 2.42
C THR A 37 -17.16 3.63 0.96
N TYR A 38 -15.99 4.05 0.51
CA TYR A 38 -15.46 3.87 -0.85
C TYR A 38 -14.65 2.58 -1.03
N CYS A 39 -14.44 1.78 0.02
CA CYS A 39 -13.55 0.62 -0.03
C CYS A 39 -13.97 -0.40 -1.09
N TYR A 40 -13.04 -0.77 -1.96
CA TYR A 40 -13.29 -1.79 -3.00
C TYR A 40 -13.64 -3.16 -2.42
N ASN A 41 -13.17 -3.47 -1.21
CA ASN A 41 -13.49 -4.71 -0.50
C ASN A 41 -14.98 -4.83 -0.11
N ARG A 42 -15.76 -3.75 -0.16
CA ARG A 42 -17.23 -3.82 0.02
C ARG A 42 -17.95 -4.56 -1.11
N ARG A 43 -17.22 -4.85 -2.20
CA ARG A 43 -17.75 -5.53 -3.39
C ARG A 43 -17.01 -6.84 -3.59
N GLY A 44 -17.74 -7.91 -3.89
CA GLY A 44 -17.15 -9.21 -4.21
C GLY A 44 -16.97 -10.15 -3.01
N LEU A 45 -16.03 -11.08 -3.15
CA LEU A 45 -15.84 -12.19 -2.18
C LEU A 45 -15.42 -11.75 -0.76
N THR A 46 -14.85 -10.57 -0.63
CA THR A 46 -14.42 -10.02 0.66
C THR A 46 -15.50 -9.20 1.36
N ALA A 47 -16.59 -8.85 0.69
CA ALA A 47 -17.67 -8.06 1.25
C ALA A 47 -18.24 -8.63 2.57
N PRO A 48 -18.41 -9.95 2.75
CA PRO A 48 -18.95 -10.52 4.01
C PRO A 48 -18.02 -10.34 5.22
N VAL A 49 -16.74 -10.03 5.01
CA VAL A 49 -15.75 -9.84 6.08
C VAL A 49 -15.40 -8.37 6.31
N LEU A 50 -16.09 -7.46 5.60
CA LEU A 50 -16.05 -6.04 5.91
C LEU A 50 -17.16 -5.72 6.92
N GLY A 51 -16.82 -4.91 7.89
CA GLY A 51 -17.76 -4.57 8.96
C GLY A 51 -17.55 -5.41 10.21
N VAL A 52 -16.52 -6.26 10.24
CA VAL A 52 -15.99 -6.82 11.49
C VAL A 52 -15.25 -5.73 12.26
N ASP A 53 -15.39 -5.73 13.58
CA ASP A 53 -14.73 -4.75 14.45
C ASP A 53 -13.21 -4.92 14.50
N HIS A 54 -12.66 -5.95 13.88
CA HIS A 54 -11.23 -6.31 13.87
C HIS A 54 -10.88 -7.16 12.65
N ALA A 55 -9.62 -7.11 12.26
CA ALA A 55 -9.07 -8.02 11.25
C ALA A 55 -8.87 -9.42 11.84
N VAL A 56 -9.16 -10.45 11.05
CA VAL A 56 -9.00 -11.85 11.46
C VAL A 56 -8.02 -12.57 10.54
N LEU A 57 -7.17 -13.43 11.14
CA LEU A 57 -6.29 -14.31 10.38
C LEU A 57 -7.10 -15.19 9.42
N GLU A 58 -6.56 -15.40 8.23
CA GLU A 58 -7.16 -16.24 7.19
C GLU A 58 -7.40 -17.67 7.67
N ASP A 59 -8.47 -18.29 7.21
CA ASP A 59 -8.88 -19.66 7.56
C ASP A 59 -7.81 -20.70 7.24
N CYS A 60 -6.95 -20.43 6.28
CA CYS A 60 -5.84 -21.32 5.93
C CYS A 60 -4.79 -21.43 7.04
N PHE A 61 -4.77 -20.48 7.98
CA PHE A 61 -3.87 -20.49 9.14
C PHE A 61 -4.58 -20.89 10.44
N THR A 62 -5.87 -20.56 10.59
CA THR A 62 -6.62 -20.76 11.83
C THR A 62 -7.30 -22.11 11.93
N LYS A 63 -7.95 -22.58 10.85
CA LYS A 63 -8.71 -23.83 10.87
C LYS A 63 -7.78 -25.05 10.92
N GLU A 64 -8.00 -25.89 11.92
CA GLU A 64 -7.17 -27.08 12.17
C GLU A 64 -7.06 -28.02 10.94
N LYS A 65 -8.20 -28.21 10.22
CA LYS A 65 -8.22 -29.01 8.99
C LYS A 65 -7.30 -28.49 7.87
N ASN A 66 -6.97 -27.21 7.90
CA ASN A 66 -6.11 -26.54 6.90
C ASN A 66 -4.63 -26.58 7.30
N ARG A 67 -4.33 -27.02 8.54
CA ARG A 67 -2.97 -27.07 9.10
C ARG A 67 -2.46 -28.52 9.11
N PRO A 68 -1.22 -28.78 8.64
CA PRO A 68 -0.59 -30.06 8.80
C PRO A 68 -0.51 -30.46 10.28
N LYS A 69 -0.67 -31.76 10.59
CA LYS A 69 -0.68 -32.28 11.98
C LYS A 69 0.48 -31.74 12.82
N LYS A 70 1.69 -31.71 12.28
CA LYS A 70 2.92 -31.24 12.96
C LYS A 70 2.92 -29.75 13.35
N TYR A 71 1.96 -28.97 12.89
CA TYR A 71 1.85 -27.53 13.20
C TYR A 71 0.57 -27.19 13.99
N ARG A 72 -0.16 -28.17 14.49
CA ARG A 72 -1.42 -27.92 15.22
C ARG A 72 -1.18 -27.38 16.63
N ASP A 73 -0.04 -27.72 17.24
CA ASP A 73 0.31 -27.35 18.61
C ASP A 73 0.97 -25.97 18.73
N ILE A 74 1.14 -25.24 17.61
CA ILE A 74 1.68 -23.87 17.61
C ILE A 74 0.59 -22.86 17.30
N SER A 75 0.82 -21.58 17.64
CA SER A 75 -0.14 -20.50 17.33
C SER A 75 -0.36 -20.34 15.83
N ALA A 76 -1.51 -19.80 15.45
CA ALA A 76 -1.86 -19.56 14.06
C ALA A 76 -0.89 -18.56 13.39
N GLU A 77 -0.47 -17.52 14.11
CA GLU A 77 0.51 -16.52 13.65
C GLU A 77 1.89 -17.16 13.43
N THR A 78 2.31 -18.06 14.34
CA THR A 78 3.56 -18.80 14.16
C THR A 78 3.51 -19.68 12.92
N TYR A 79 2.38 -20.35 12.69
CA TYR A 79 2.20 -21.14 11.47
C TYR A 79 2.16 -20.27 10.22
N ALA A 80 1.46 -19.12 10.24
CA ALA A 80 1.43 -18.17 9.14
C ALA A 80 2.84 -17.70 8.79
N MET A 81 3.67 -17.40 9.79
CA MET A 81 5.07 -17.00 9.56
C MET A 81 5.93 -18.14 8.97
N ILE A 82 5.72 -19.39 9.36
CA ILE A 82 6.39 -20.55 8.75
C ILE A 82 5.99 -20.68 7.27
N VAL A 83 4.71 -20.47 6.96
CA VAL A 83 4.21 -20.51 5.57
C VAL A 83 4.83 -19.38 4.76
N PHE A 84 4.82 -18.16 5.29
CA PHE A 84 5.42 -16.99 4.63
C PHE A 84 6.89 -17.23 4.28
N LYS A 85 7.70 -17.66 5.26
CA LYS A 85 9.13 -17.95 5.04
C LYS A 85 9.34 -18.95 3.91
N ARG A 86 8.59 -20.04 3.93
CA ARG A 86 8.69 -21.10 2.92
C ARG A 86 8.26 -20.61 1.52
N GLU A 87 7.19 -19.82 1.44
CA GLU A 87 6.70 -19.28 0.17
C GLU A 87 7.66 -18.24 -0.38
N LEU A 88 8.18 -17.36 0.48
CA LEU A 88 9.19 -16.39 0.09
C LEU A 88 10.46 -17.05 -0.43
N GLU A 89 10.99 -18.03 0.28
CA GLU A 89 12.21 -18.72 -0.14
C GLU A 89 12.07 -19.49 -1.44
N ARG A 90 10.87 -20.03 -1.72
CA ARG A 90 10.58 -20.68 -3.00
C ARG A 90 10.64 -19.71 -4.18
N HIS A 91 10.30 -18.45 -3.98
CA HIS A 91 10.21 -17.41 -5.00
C HIS A 91 11.18 -16.25 -4.76
N LEU A 92 12.28 -16.51 -4.06
CA LEU A 92 13.15 -15.49 -3.50
C LEU A 92 13.69 -14.52 -4.55
N ASP A 93 14.24 -15.04 -5.64
CA ASP A 93 14.85 -14.21 -6.68
C ASP A 93 13.82 -13.35 -7.42
N TYR A 94 12.63 -13.87 -7.62
CA TYR A 94 11.52 -13.10 -8.18
C TYR A 94 11.07 -12.00 -7.21
N CYS A 95 10.89 -12.32 -5.93
CA CYS A 95 10.53 -11.34 -4.90
C CYS A 95 11.60 -10.27 -4.67
N ARG A 96 12.88 -10.62 -4.79
CA ARG A 96 13.98 -9.63 -4.76
C ARG A 96 13.88 -8.61 -5.88
N GLN A 97 13.41 -9.03 -7.03
CA GLN A 97 13.31 -8.16 -8.20
C GLN A 97 12.03 -7.33 -8.18
N THR A 98 10.92 -7.88 -7.71
CA THR A 98 9.59 -7.27 -7.81
C THR A 98 9.10 -6.63 -6.53
N GLY A 99 9.69 -6.99 -5.38
CA GLY A 99 9.18 -6.61 -4.06
C GLY A 99 7.90 -7.36 -3.66
N ILE A 100 7.46 -7.10 -2.43
CA ILE A 100 6.21 -7.63 -1.86
C ILE A 100 5.37 -6.45 -1.35
N PHE A 101 4.09 -6.46 -1.66
CA PHE A 101 3.12 -5.46 -1.20
C PHE A 101 2.26 -5.98 -0.04
N PHE A 102 2.20 -5.25 1.05
CA PHE A 102 1.32 -5.45 2.20
C PHE A 102 0.26 -4.34 2.27
N SER A 103 -1.03 -4.56 2.30
CA SER A 103 -1.79 -5.76 1.91
C SER A 103 -3.06 -5.31 1.19
N PHE A 104 -3.78 -6.25 0.55
CA PHE A 104 -5.00 -5.91 -0.20
C PHE A 104 -6.29 -6.26 0.53
N SER A 105 -6.26 -7.12 1.53
CA SER A 105 -7.47 -7.63 2.21
C SER A 105 -7.76 -6.95 3.54
N THR A 106 -6.80 -6.24 4.10
CA THR A 106 -6.92 -5.46 5.34
C THR A 106 -5.84 -4.39 5.41
N ASP A 107 -5.93 -3.49 6.38
CA ASP A 107 -4.80 -2.61 6.70
C ASP A 107 -3.70 -3.41 7.43
N PRO A 108 -2.44 -3.34 7.00
CA PRO A 108 -1.36 -4.14 7.57
C PRO A 108 -0.81 -3.59 8.89
N MET A 109 -1.20 -2.38 9.29
CA MET A 109 -0.61 -1.66 10.42
C MET A 109 -1.61 -1.41 11.56
N LEU A 110 -2.75 -2.15 11.59
CA LEU A 110 -3.65 -2.19 12.75
C LEU A 110 -2.94 -2.85 13.95
N ASP A 111 -3.38 -2.58 15.17
CA ASP A 111 -2.82 -3.18 16.39
C ASP A 111 -2.78 -4.72 16.33
N GLU A 112 -3.81 -5.32 15.76
CA GLU A 112 -3.88 -6.77 15.59
C GLU A 112 -3.09 -7.32 14.40
N THR A 113 -2.83 -6.52 13.35
CA THR A 113 -2.18 -7.01 12.13
C THR A 113 -0.68 -6.72 12.09
N HIS A 114 -0.26 -5.59 12.67
CA HIS A 114 1.13 -5.16 12.58
C HIS A 114 2.14 -6.14 13.18
N PRO A 115 1.89 -6.86 14.29
CA PRO A 115 2.92 -7.71 14.86
C PRO A 115 3.38 -8.82 13.90
N LEU A 116 2.45 -9.44 13.19
CA LEU A 116 2.77 -10.47 12.20
C LEU A 116 3.33 -9.85 10.91
N THR A 117 2.73 -8.76 10.44
CA THR A 117 3.21 -8.00 9.28
C THR A 117 4.66 -7.59 9.48
N TRP A 118 5.00 -7.04 10.66
CA TRP A 118 6.34 -6.59 10.94
C TRP A 118 7.36 -7.71 11.00
N ARG A 119 7.00 -8.86 11.58
CA ARG A 119 7.85 -10.06 11.53
C ARG A 119 8.13 -10.52 10.11
N ALA A 120 7.13 -10.42 9.23
CA ALA A 120 7.29 -10.79 7.81
C ALA A 120 8.15 -9.76 7.06
N VAL A 121 7.94 -8.46 7.29
CA VAL A 121 8.77 -7.37 6.75
C VAL A 121 10.23 -7.56 7.14
N ASN A 122 10.52 -7.76 8.42
CA ASN A 122 11.87 -8.00 8.91
C ASN A 122 12.55 -9.20 8.24
N TYR A 123 11.81 -10.29 8.10
CA TYR A 123 12.35 -11.46 7.42
C TYR A 123 12.63 -11.21 5.93
N ALA A 124 11.72 -10.49 5.24
CA ALA A 124 11.92 -10.11 3.85
C ALA A 124 13.16 -9.21 3.68
N VAL A 125 13.34 -8.21 4.56
CA VAL A 125 14.50 -7.32 4.56
C VAL A 125 15.81 -8.09 4.80
N GLN A 126 15.84 -9.03 5.73
CA GLN A 126 17.01 -9.92 5.95
C GLN A 126 17.35 -10.75 4.70
N LYS A 127 16.37 -11.05 3.87
CA LYS A 127 16.54 -11.73 2.57
C LYS A 127 16.77 -10.76 1.41
N GLN A 128 16.95 -9.47 1.69
CA GLN A 128 17.13 -8.42 0.68
C GLN A 128 15.95 -8.32 -0.31
N VAL A 129 14.75 -8.56 0.19
CA VAL A 129 13.51 -8.44 -0.58
C VAL A 129 12.88 -7.09 -0.27
N PRO A 130 12.62 -6.26 -1.30
CA PRO A 130 11.92 -5.00 -1.13
C PRO A 130 10.48 -5.20 -0.63
N VAL A 131 10.05 -4.31 0.24
CA VAL A 131 8.71 -4.34 0.83
C VAL A 131 8.03 -2.99 0.68
N THR A 132 6.80 -3.02 0.23
CA THR A 132 5.92 -1.85 0.23
C THR A 132 4.78 -2.08 1.20
N VAL A 133 4.61 -1.17 2.15
CA VAL A 133 3.49 -1.16 3.10
C VAL A 133 2.58 0.01 2.76
N LEU A 134 1.27 -0.25 2.66
CA LEU A 134 0.27 0.82 2.47
C LEU A 134 -0.73 0.77 3.61
N THR A 135 -0.91 1.90 4.30
CA THR A 135 -1.75 1.98 5.50
C THR A 135 -2.54 3.28 5.58
N LYS A 136 -3.58 3.27 6.41
CA LYS A 136 -4.30 4.44 6.92
C LYS A 136 -4.03 4.69 8.41
N CYS A 137 -3.21 3.86 9.04
CA CYS A 137 -2.76 4.10 10.42
C CYS A 137 -1.60 5.09 10.41
N ALA A 138 -1.75 6.20 11.12
CA ALA A 138 -0.62 7.05 11.48
C ALA A 138 0.10 6.39 12.67
N PHE A 139 1.14 5.63 12.38
CA PHE A 139 2.01 5.14 13.44
C PHE A 139 3.12 6.15 13.67
N THR A 140 3.27 6.57 14.93
CA THR A 140 4.38 7.40 15.34
C THR A 140 5.52 6.52 15.82
N PHE A 141 6.74 6.93 15.56
CA PHE A 141 7.93 6.25 16.08
C PHE A 141 7.95 6.16 17.61
N GLU A 142 7.31 7.10 18.30
CA GLU A 142 7.20 7.11 19.75
C GLU A 142 6.38 5.93 20.29
N LEU A 143 5.34 5.49 19.55
CA LEU A 143 4.54 4.33 19.90
C LEU A 143 5.22 3.00 19.50
N HIS A 144 6.23 3.04 18.65
CA HIS A 144 6.80 1.85 18.01
C HIS A 144 8.31 1.76 18.11
N ASN A 145 8.92 2.48 19.05
CA ASN A 145 10.36 2.36 19.36
C ASN A 145 10.80 0.91 19.61
N ASP A 146 9.89 0.08 20.10
CA ASP A 146 10.15 -1.35 20.30
C ASP A 146 10.20 -2.14 18.97
N TRP A 147 9.63 -1.61 17.89
CA TRP A 147 9.59 -2.29 16.60
C TRP A 147 10.83 -2.06 15.76
N PHE A 148 11.30 -0.83 15.77
CA PHE A 148 12.44 -0.44 14.95
C PHE A 148 13.78 -0.76 15.63
N GLY A 149 13.77 -1.12 16.93
CA GLY A 149 14.98 -1.43 17.69
C GLY A 149 15.95 -0.24 17.80
N LYS A 150 16.90 -0.30 18.71
CA LYS A 150 17.94 0.72 18.86
C LYS A 150 19.18 0.46 17.99
N ASN A 151 19.14 -0.52 17.08
CA ASN A 151 20.28 -0.92 16.29
C ASN A 151 20.33 -0.14 14.97
N LEU A 152 21.36 0.67 14.77
CA LEU A 152 21.54 1.52 13.61
C LEU A 152 21.63 0.71 12.29
N ASP A 153 22.30 -0.44 12.31
CA ASP A 153 22.43 -1.32 11.14
C ASP A 153 21.08 -1.90 10.70
N TYR A 154 20.19 -2.11 11.67
CA TYR A 154 18.83 -2.55 11.41
C TYR A 154 18.02 -1.46 10.68
N HIS A 155 18.15 -0.20 11.12
CA HIS A 155 17.50 0.92 10.44
C HIS A 155 17.98 1.10 9.00
N GLN A 156 19.29 1.00 8.75
CA GLN A 156 19.84 1.12 7.39
C GLN A 156 19.28 0.05 6.44
N GLY A 157 19.13 -1.18 6.91
CA GLY A 157 18.49 -2.26 6.15
C GLY A 157 17.02 -1.96 5.84
N LEU A 158 16.26 -1.46 6.83
CA LEU A 158 14.86 -1.07 6.65
C LEU A 158 14.72 0.11 5.69
N GLN A 159 15.50 1.16 5.85
CA GLN A 159 15.50 2.34 4.96
C GLN A 159 15.73 1.94 3.50
N LYS A 160 16.61 0.99 3.26
CA LYS A 160 16.94 0.51 1.92
C LYS A 160 15.82 -0.34 1.29
N TYR A 161 15.16 -1.17 2.07
CA TYR A 161 14.26 -2.20 1.54
C TYR A 161 12.77 -1.96 1.84
N VAL A 162 12.43 -1.01 2.71
CA VAL A 162 11.03 -0.72 3.06
C VAL A 162 10.60 0.63 2.54
N SER A 163 9.45 0.63 1.87
CA SER A 163 8.76 1.83 1.40
C SER A 163 7.41 1.94 2.12
N PHE A 164 7.20 3.05 2.82
CA PHE A 164 5.96 3.31 3.56
C PHE A 164 5.02 4.18 2.75
N GLY A 165 3.82 3.66 2.50
CA GLY A 165 2.76 4.36 1.81
C GLY A 165 1.60 4.71 2.72
N PHE A 166 1.01 5.87 2.48
CA PHE A 166 -0.19 6.32 3.17
C PHE A 166 -1.29 6.61 2.17
N THR A 167 -2.51 6.12 2.44
CA THR A 167 -3.67 6.53 1.68
C THR A 167 -4.12 7.90 2.18
N LEU A 168 -4.21 8.88 1.28
CA LEU A 168 -4.66 10.23 1.57
C LEU A 168 -5.85 10.56 0.67
N THR A 169 -7.01 10.79 1.26
CA THR A 169 -8.25 11.09 0.52
C THR A 169 -8.73 12.53 0.75
N GLY A 170 -8.30 13.14 1.85
CA GLY A 170 -8.81 14.44 2.31
C GLY A 170 -10.27 14.38 2.80
N ARG A 171 -10.81 13.16 3.00
CA ARG A 171 -12.21 12.93 3.38
C ARG A 171 -12.28 11.99 4.58
N ASP A 172 -11.84 12.51 5.74
CA ASP A 172 -11.88 11.77 7.00
C ASP A 172 -13.29 11.31 7.37
N ASP A 173 -14.31 12.10 7.01
CA ASP A 173 -15.73 11.81 7.18
C ASP A 173 -16.21 10.53 6.49
N LEU A 174 -15.50 10.08 5.46
CA LEU A 174 -15.82 8.86 4.71
C LEU A 174 -15.01 7.63 5.15
N GLU A 175 -14.10 7.81 6.08
CA GLU A 175 -13.20 6.78 6.60
C GLU A 175 -13.55 6.34 8.02
N GLU A 176 -14.70 6.79 8.53
CA GLU A 176 -15.21 6.44 9.84
C GLU A 176 -15.49 4.95 9.93
N GLY A 177 -14.76 4.27 10.76
CA GLY A 177 -14.94 2.88 11.14
C GLY A 177 -14.93 2.75 12.64
N ALA A 178 -14.79 1.53 13.17
CA ALA A 178 -14.59 1.29 14.60
C ALA A 178 -13.39 2.12 15.07
N ALA A 179 -13.68 3.16 15.80
CA ALA A 179 -12.87 4.37 16.05
C ALA A 179 -11.47 4.17 16.68
N ARG A 180 -11.07 2.94 17.02
CA ARG A 180 -9.82 2.69 17.74
C ARG A 180 -8.55 2.91 16.92
N HIS A 181 -8.64 2.86 15.59
CA HIS A 181 -7.47 2.84 14.71
C HIS A 181 -7.53 3.93 13.65
N PHE A 182 -8.56 4.75 13.68
CA PHE A 182 -8.72 5.86 12.75
C PHE A 182 -7.60 6.88 12.97
N SER A 183 -6.89 7.20 11.91
CA SER A 183 -5.97 8.32 11.87
C SER A 183 -6.45 9.31 10.83
N ALA A 184 -6.60 10.57 11.18
CA ALA A 184 -6.94 11.63 10.25
C ALA A 184 -5.88 11.74 9.14
N ASN A 185 -6.25 12.31 7.99
CA ASN A 185 -5.29 12.54 6.91
C ASN A 185 -4.11 13.41 7.38
N SER A 186 -4.35 14.39 8.24
CA SER A 186 -3.30 15.22 8.87
C SER A 186 -2.31 14.42 9.72
N ASP A 187 -2.79 13.42 10.48
CA ASP A 187 -1.93 12.53 11.26
C ASP A 187 -1.06 11.65 10.36
N ARG A 188 -1.62 11.18 9.24
CA ARG A 188 -0.88 10.39 8.24
C ARG A 188 0.23 11.24 7.60
N ILE A 189 -0.06 12.50 7.26
CA ILE A 189 0.96 13.44 6.72
C ILE A 189 2.05 13.71 7.76
N LYS A 190 1.69 13.87 9.04
CA LYS A 190 2.67 13.98 10.12
C LYS A 190 3.56 12.73 10.23
N ALA A 191 2.98 11.53 10.12
CA ALA A 191 3.75 10.28 10.10
C ALA A 191 4.67 10.20 8.87
N MET A 192 4.22 10.68 7.70
CA MET A 192 5.07 10.79 6.49
C MET A 192 6.29 11.68 6.75
N SER A 193 6.09 12.86 7.38
CA SER A 193 7.19 13.76 7.75
C SER A 193 8.22 13.07 8.64
N GLN A 194 7.78 12.42 9.70
CA GLN A 194 8.65 11.71 10.64
C GLN A 194 9.45 10.59 9.97
N LEU A 195 8.80 9.80 9.12
CA LEU A 195 9.49 8.74 8.37
C LEU A 195 10.51 9.31 7.38
N LYS A 196 10.18 10.43 6.75
CA LYS A 196 11.08 11.11 5.82
C LYS A 196 12.33 11.65 6.53
N GLU A 197 12.17 12.28 7.70
CA GLU A 197 13.27 12.75 8.55
C GLU A 197 14.19 11.60 8.97
N LEU A 198 13.64 10.41 9.16
CA LEU A 198 14.39 9.20 9.47
C LEU A 198 15.01 8.52 8.24
N GLY A 199 14.88 9.12 7.05
CA GLY A 199 15.52 8.63 5.82
C GLY A 199 14.80 7.49 5.12
N TYR A 200 13.54 7.21 5.46
CA TYR A 200 12.75 6.20 4.77
C TYR A 200 12.21 6.69 3.42
N ASN A 201 11.94 5.76 2.54
CA ASN A 201 11.17 6.02 1.33
C ASN A 201 9.69 6.13 1.68
N VAL A 202 9.09 7.29 1.39
CA VAL A 202 7.70 7.60 1.74
C VAL A 202 6.90 7.93 0.49
N TRP A 203 5.71 7.37 0.37
CA TRP A 203 4.85 7.60 -0.78
C TRP A 203 3.38 7.76 -0.38
N ALA A 204 2.58 8.35 -1.25
CA ALA A 204 1.17 8.54 -1.03
C ALA A 204 0.31 7.85 -2.09
N SER A 205 -0.75 7.18 -1.63
CA SER A 205 -1.83 6.71 -2.49
C SER A 205 -2.99 7.69 -2.42
N ILE A 206 -3.17 8.46 -3.48
CA ILE A 206 -4.36 9.29 -3.71
C ILE A 206 -5.36 8.42 -4.48
N GLU A 207 -5.76 7.33 -3.84
CA GLU A 207 -6.74 6.39 -4.38
C GLU A 207 -7.61 5.84 -3.25
N PRO A 208 -8.91 6.14 -3.37
CA PRO A 208 -9.49 6.86 -4.50
C PRO A 208 -9.35 8.38 -4.39
N VAL A 209 -9.22 9.05 -5.54
CA VAL A 209 -9.65 10.44 -5.65
C VAL A 209 -11.14 10.45 -5.38
N ILE A 210 -11.59 11.03 -4.28
CA ILE A 210 -13.02 11.12 -3.92
C ILE A 210 -13.60 12.40 -4.49
N ASP A 211 -12.98 13.51 -4.22
CA ASP A 211 -13.20 14.77 -4.94
C ASP A 211 -11.86 15.40 -5.33
N LEU A 212 -11.89 16.27 -6.33
CA LEU A 212 -10.68 16.77 -6.94
C LEU A 212 -9.97 17.80 -6.04
N ASP A 213 -10.72 18.59 -5.29
CA ASP A 213 -10.16 19.67 -4.49
C ASP A 213 -9.50 19.13 -3.23
N SER A 214 -10.17 18.26 -2.45
CA SER A 214 -9.58 17.64 -1.27
C SER A 214 -8.37 16.77 -1.63
N SER A 215 -8.42 16.04 -2.74
CA SER A 215 -7.30 15.24 -3.22
C SER A 215 -6.09 16.09 -3.59
N PHE A 216 -6.32 17.28 -4.19
CA PHE A 216 -5.24 18.21 -4.50
C PHE A 216 -4.62 18.81 -3.23
N GLU A 217 -5.44 19.15 -2.23
CA GLU A 217 -4.92 19.60 -0.93
C GLU A 217 -4.03 18.55 -0.27
N MET A 218 -4.44 17.27 -0.28
CA MET A 218 -3.61 16.20 0.27
C MET A 218 -2.26 16.09 -0.44
N ILE A 219 -2.25 16.23 -1.76
CA ILE A 219 -0.99 16.26 -2.52
C ILE A 219 -0.15 17.46 -2.08
N ARG A 220 -0.73 18.67 -2.07
CA ARG A 220 -0.02 19.89 -1.72
C ARG A 220 0.60 19.84 -0.31
N GLU A 221 -0.15 19.36 0.67
CA GLU A 221 0.31 19.27 2.05
C GLU A 221 1.38 18.20 2.27
N SER A 222 1.33 17.10 1.51
CA SER A 222 2.27 15.99 1.65
C SER A 222 3.53 16.10 0.78
N LEU A 223 3.57 17.02 -0.21
CA LEU A 223 4.69 17.17 -1.15
C LEU A 223 6.07 17.25 -0.49
N PRO A 224 6.27 18.00 0.62
CA PRO A 224 7.59 18.08 1.26
C PRO A 224 8.11 16.76 1.82
N TYR A 225 7.21 15.78 2.01
CA TYR A 225 7.50 14.53 2.71
C TYR A 225 7.32 13.28 1.83
N CYS A 226 6.94 13.47 0.56
CA CYS A 226 6.55 12.39 -0.32
C CYS A 226 7.55 12.22 -1.48
N ASP A 227 7.97 10.99 -1.74
CA ASP A 227 8.85 10.66 -2.86
C ASP A 227 8.07 10.23 -4.12
N HIS A 228 6.85 9.71 -3.91
CA HIS A 228 6.08 9.12 -5.00
C HIS A 228 4.58 9.20 -4.74
N TYR A 229 3.82 9.50 -5.77
CA TYR A 229 2.36 9.46 -5.74
C TYR A 229 1.81 8.38 -6.67
N LYS A 230 0.82 7.63 -6.18
CA LYS A 230 -0.09 6.83 -7.01
C LYS A 230 -1.47 7.45 -6.97
N ILE A 231 -1.94 7.93 -8.12
CA ILE A 231 -3.22 8.66 -8.23
C ILE A 231 -4.20 7.85 -9.04
N GLY A 232 -5.35 7.53 -8.45
CA GLY A 232 -6.38 6.70 -9.06
C GLY A 232 -7.79 7.17 -8.73
N LEU A 233 -8.71 7.06 -9.70
CA LEU A 233 -10.10 7.41 -9.54
C LEU A 233 -10.87 6.35 -8.76
N GLN A 234 -11.94 6.76 -8.09
CA GLN A 234 -12.81 5.85 -7.36
C GLN A 234 -13.50 4.86 -8.31
N SER A 235 -13.40 3.59 -8.01
CA SER A 235 -14.04 2.56 -8.80
C SER A 235 -15.55 2.48 -8.52
N GLY A 236 -16.34 2.24 -9.59
CA GLY A 236 -17.78 2.00 -9.49
C GLY A 236 -18.62 3.24 -9.20
N VAL A 237 -18.10 4.42 -9.44
CA VAL A 237 -18.88 5.66 -9.48
C VAL A 237 -19.56 5.84 -10.84
N ALA A 238 -20.63 6.64 -10.88
CA ALA A 238 -21.33 6.94 -12.11
C ALA A 238 -20.44 7.72 -13.11
N LYS A 239 -20.71 7.56 -14.41
CA LYS A 239 -20.08 8.38 -15.44
C LYS A 239 -20.33 9.85 -15.15
N GLY A 240 -19.29 10.67 -15.22
CA GLY A 240 -19.37 12.10 -14.90
C GLY A 240 -19.34 12.45 -13.42
N TYR A 241 -19.04 11.49 -12.55
CA TYR A 241 -18.90 11.72 -11.11
C TYR A 241 -17.93 12.89 -10.79
N TYR A 242 -16.83 13.00 -11.52
CA TYR A 242 -15.86 14.09 -11.37
C TYR A 242 -16.25 15.37 -12.14
N GLY A 243 -17.49 15.44 -12.61
CA GLY A 243 -17.98 16.55 -13.42
C GLY A 243 -17.53 16.48 -14.88
N SER A 244 -17.11 17.61 -15.44
CA SER A 244 -16.65 17.64 -16.84
C SER A 244 -15.21 17.13 -16.96
N LEU A 245 -14.87 16.61 -18.14
CA LEU A 245 -13.51 16.22 -18.49
C LEU A 245 -12.51 17.38 -18.29
N SER A 246 -12.95 18.64 -18.49
CA SER A 246 -12.14 19.83 -18.26
C SER A 246 -11.77 20.02 -16.77
N LYS A 247 -12.63 19.62 -15.82
CA LYS A 247 -12.30 19.67 -14.38
C LYS A 247 -11.22 18.67 -14.04
N LEU A 248 -11.33 17.44 -14.52
CA LEU A 248 -10.30 16.40 -14.30
C LEU A 248 -8.97 16.80 -14.96
N THR A 249 -9.02 17.32 -16.18
CA THR A 249 -7.82 17.86 -16.87
C THR A 249 -7.16 18.97 -16.05
N ARG A 250 -7.93 19.90 -15.51
CA ARG A 250 -7.42 20.99 -14.68
C ARG A 250 -6.76 20.45 -13.41
N PHE A 251 -7.38 19.49 -12.73
CA PHE A 251 -6.79 18.81 -11.57
C PHE A 251 -5.41 18.23 -11.91
N ILE A 252 -5.30 17.51 -13.01
CA ILE A 252 -4.02 16.92 -13.44
C ILE A 252 -2.97 17.98 -13.71
N LEU A 253 -3.34 19.07 -14.38
CA LEU A 253 -2.42 20.18 -14.66
C LEU A 253 -1.96 20.89 -13.37
N HIS A 254 -2.86 21.05 -12.38
CA HIS A 254 -2.50 21.59 -11.07
C HIS A 254 -1.53 20.68 -10.32
N VAL A 255 -1.80 19.38 -10.30
CA VAL A 255 -0.89 18.38 -9.69
C VAL A 255 0.48 18.42 -10.36
N ARG A 256 0.54 18.42 -11.69
CA ARG A 256 1.82 18.48 -12.42
C ARG A 256 2.59 19.77 -12.13
N LYS A 257 1.89 20.90 -12.05
CA LYS A 257 2.52 22.18 -11.72
C LYS A 257 3.11 22.16 -10.30
N ALA A 258 2.36 21.66 -9.32
CA ALA A 258 2.83 21.56 -7.93
C ALA A 258 4.06 20.64 -7.81
N ILE A 259 4.04 19.49 -8.48
CA ILE A 259 5.14 18.52 -8.44
C ILE A 259 6.37 19.02 -9.19
N ALA A 260 6.23 19.88 -10.20
CA ALA A 260 7.38 20.43 -10.92
C ALA A 260 8.34 21.24 -10.04
N GLU A 261 7.88 21.71 -8.88
CA GLU A 261 8.71 22.36 -7.86
C GLU A 261 9.53 21.37 -7.02
N TYR A 262 9.26 20.06 -7.15
CA TYR A 262 9.91 18.96 -6.42
C TYR A 262 10.47 17.93 -7.40
N PRO A 263 11.66 18.15 -7.98
CA PRO A 263 12.18 17.36 -9.10
C PRO A 263 12.41 15.88 -8.78
N ASP A 264 12.57 15.54 -7.50
CA ASP A 264 12.76 14.16 -7.05
C ASP A 264 11.44 13.40 -6.83
N VAL A 265 10.30 14.11 -6.83
CA VAL A 265 8.97 13.51 -6.65
C VAL A 265 8.48 12.94 -7.96
N THR A 266 7.99 11.70 -7.92
CA THR A 266 7.45 11.02 -9.09
C THR A 266 5.94 10.76 -8.94
N VAL A 267 5.24 10.65 -10.07
CA VAL A 267 3.79 10.35 -10.10
C VAL A 267 3.50 9.19 -11.03
N TYR A 268 2.72 8.24 -10.53
CA TYR A 268 2.10 7.20 -11.31
C TYR A 268 0.58 7.47 -11.43
N TRP A 269 0.14 7.75 -12.64
CA TRP A 269 -1.27 7.88 -12.95
C TRP A 269 -1.85 6.51 -13.25
N LYS A 270 -2.76 6.05 -12.39
CA LYS A 270 -3.35 4.73 -12.53
C LYS A 270 -4.23 4.63 -13.78
N GLU A 271 -4.43 3.41 -14.21
CA GLU A 271 -5.21 3.13 -15.42
C GLU A 271 -6.63 3.72 -15.37
N SER A 272 -7.23 3.84 -14.17
CA SER A 272 -8.53 4.50 -13.98
C SER A 272 -8.52 5.96 -14.43
N VAL A 273 -7.44 6.71 -14.17
CA VAL A 273 -7.27 8.09 -14.65
C VAL A 273 -7.04 8.12 -16.16
N ARG A 274 -6.15 7.26 -16.63
CA ARG A 274 -5.78 7.20 -18.06
C ARG A 274 -6.95 6.82 -18.95
N LYS A 275 -7.80 5.88 -18.52
CA LYS A 275 -9.02 5.49 -19.25
C LYS A 275 -10.02 6.64 -19.37
N GLU A 276 -10.19 7.45 -18.31
CA GLU A 276 -11.12 8.58 -18.33
C GLU A 276 -10.65 9.68 -19.29
N LEU A 277 -9.35 9.80 -19.50
CA LEU A 277 -8.72 10.81 -20.36
C LEU A 277 -8.35 10.31 -21.76
N ALA A 278 -8.66 9.06 -22.07
CA ALA A 278 -8.30 8.45 -23.34
C ALA A 278 -8.78 9.32 -24.54
N GLY A 279 -7.88 9.60 -25.47
CA GLY A 279 -8.15 10.44 -26.64
C GLY A 279 -8.07 11.95 -26.39
N THR A 280 -7.72 12.39 -25.19
CA THR A 280 -7.43 13.81 -24.91
C THR A 280 -5.94 14.12 -25.14
N HIS A 281 -5.61 15.40 -25.37
CA HIS A 281 -4.21 15.83 -25.45
C HIS A 281 -3.40 15.59 -24.16
N VAL A 282 -4.08 15.43 -23.03
CA VAL A 282 -3.44 15.15 -21.73
C VAL A 282 -3.04 13.68 -21.60
N ASP A 283 -3.76 12.77 -22.25
CA ASP A 283 -3.46 11.31 -22.19
C ASP A 283 -2.04 10.99 -22.68
N GLU A 284 -1.57 11.64 -23.75
CA GLU A 284 -0.22 11.44 -24.26
C GLU A 284 0.86 11.78 -23.24
N HIS A 285 0.63 12.77 -22.39
CA HIS A 285 1.53 13.19 -21.31
C HIS A 285 1.45 12.31 -20.06
N LEU A 286 0.43 11.47 -19.94
CA LEU A 286 0.28 10.51 -18.85
C LEU A 286 0.87 9.14 -19.19
N LYS A 287 1.29 8.93 -20.44
CA LYS A 287 1.99 7.71 -20.88
C LYS A 287 3.45 7.72 -20.40
N HIS A 288 3.63 7.62 -19.11
CA HIS A 288 4.96 7.36 -18.57
C HIS A 288 5.34 5.89 -18.76
N PRO A 289 6.64 5.56 -18.92
CA PRO A 289 7.10 4.18 -18.89
C PRO A 289 6.55 3.56 -17.59
N GLN A 290 5.78 2.52 -17.76
CA GLN A 290 4.97 1.91 -16.72
C GLN A 290 5.88 1.46 -15.58
N PHE A 291 5.72 2.04 -14.41
CA PHE A 291 6.10 1.41 -13.17
C PHE A 291 5.11 0.26 -12.90
N ILE A 292 5.22 -0.81 -13.69
CA ILE A 292 4.59 -2.10 -13.42
C ILE A 292 5.49 -2.81 -12.43
N GLY A 293 5.62 -2.26 -11.29
CA GLY A 293 6.37 -2.84 -10.21
C GLY A 293 5.84 -2.24 -8.93
N GLY A 294 5.89 -2.96 -7.86
CA GLY A 294 5.60 -2.42 -6.55
C GLY A 294 6.33 -1.10 -6.37
N GLY A 295 5.91 -0.32 -5.40
CA GLY A 295 6.49 0.98 -5.07
C GLY A 295 8.01 1.05 -4.94
N PHE A 296 8.70 -0.03 -5.26
CA PHE A 296 10.15 -0.18 -5.19
C PHE A 296 10.90 0.15 -6.50
N GLU A 297 10.27 0.08 -7.66
CA GLU A 297 10.98 0.42 -8.91
C GLU A 297 11.39 1.89 -8.98
N TRP A 298 10.57 2.80 -8.42
CA TRP A 298 10.94 4.19 -8.32
C TRP A 298 12.10 4.42 -7.34
N VAL A 299 12.19 3.62 -6.25
CA VAL A 299 13.32 3.63 -5.31
C VAL A 299 14.60 3.21 -6.03
N LYS A 300 14.57 2.10 -6.79
CA LYS A 300 15.70 1.64 -7.59
C LYS A 300 16.19 2.71 -8.57
N LYS A 301 15.26 3.37 -9.26
CA LYS A 301 15.60 4.45 -10.19
C LYS A 301 16.24 5.64 -9.49
N LYS A 302 15.81 5.97 -8.27
CA LYS A 302 16.38 7.06 -7.47
C LYS A 302 17.78 6.73 -6.98
N GLU A 303 18.06 5.47 -6.63
CA GLU A 303 19.34 5.00 -6.12
C GLU A 303 20.32 4.56 -7.22
N GLY A 304 19.91 4.56 -8.50
CA GLY A 304 20.75 4.14 -9.62
C GLY A 304 21.04 2.64 -9.64
N ILE A 305 20.19 1.82 -9.03
CA ILE A 305 20.31 0.36 -8.97
C ILE A 305 19.52 -0.30 -10.10
#